data_c7622b7fcbb7979e947aced86321d7da
#
_entry.id   c7622b7fcbb7979e947aced86321d7da
#
_cell.length_a   1.000
_cell.length_b   1.000
_cell.length_c   1.000
_cell.angle_alpha   90.00
_cell.angle_beta   90.00
_cell.angle_gamma   90.00
#
_symmetry.space_group_name_H-M   'P 1'
#
loop_
_entity.id
_entity.type
_entity.pdbx_description
1 polymer ?
#
loop_
_entity_poly.entity_id
_entity_poly.type
_entity_poly.pdbx_seq_one_letter_code
_entity_poly.pdbx_strand_id
1 'polypeptide(L)' 'MYTVIVADDEQEIRRSLIRKVDWGSVGFQVIGEAENGAEALELTEKLEPDLLLTDIRMPFISGIELARQVREI' A
#
# COMPACT_ATOMS: atom_id res chain seq x y z
N MET A 1 -1.78 15.07 8.25
CA MET A 1 -2.37 13.74 8.07
C MET A 1 -1.34 12.85 7.38
N TYR A 2 -1.15 11.64 7.87
CA TYR A 2 -0.22 10.70 7.27
C TYR A 2 -0.82 10.07 6.02
N THR A 3 0.03 9.74 5.07
CA THR A 3 -0.41 9.15 3.80
C THR A 3 -0.15 7.65 3.77
N VAL A 4 -1.05 6.91 3.11
CA VAL A 4 -0.94 5.45 3.02
C VAL A 4 -1.28 4.96 1.63
N ILE A 5 -0.53 3.97 1.17
CA ILE A 5 -0.85 3.20 -0.03
C ILE A 5 -1.28 1.81 0.41
N VAL A 6 -2.39 1.34 -0.13
CA VAL A 6 -2.92 -0.01 0.14
C VAL A 6 -2.63 -0.90 -1.05
N ALA A 7 -1.95 -2.01 -0.81
CA ALA A 7 -1.55 -2.94 -1.87
C ALA A 7 -2.04 -4.35 -1.55
N ASP A 8 -2.77 -4.96 -2.48
CA ASP A 8 -3.29 -6.31 -2.36
C ASP A 8 -3.65 -6.80 -3.75
N ASP A 9 -3.35 -8.06 -4.07
CA ASP A 9 -3.65 -8.65 -5.37
C ASP A 9 -5.15 -8.95 -5.55
N GLU A 10 -5.92 -9.00 -4.45
CA GLU A 10 -7.36 -9.20 -4.51
C GLU A 10 -8.09 -7.86 -4.46
N GLN A 11 -8.67 -7.49 -5.59
CA GLN A 11 -9.34 -6.20 -5.73
C GLN A 11 -10.46 -5.98 -4.72
N GLU A 12 -11.27 -7.00 -4.46
CA GLU A 12 -12.39 -6.87 -3.53
C GLU A 12 -11.91 -6.63 -2.10
N ILE A 13 -10.88 -7.34 -1.68
CA ILE A 13 -10.29 -7.17 -0.34
C ILE A 13 -9.67 -5.79 -0.24
N ARG A 14 -8.90 -5.37 -1.23
CA ARG A 14 -8.25 -4.08 -1.25
C ARG A 14 -9.27 -2.94 -1.15
N ARG A 15 -10.30 -2.97 -1.98
CA ARG A 15 -11.33 -1.93 -1.99
C ARG A 15 -12.19 -1.95 -0.75
N SER A 16 -12.47 -3.13 -0.21
CA SER A 16 -13.21 -3.27 1.04
C SER A 16 -12.43 -2.62 2.19
N LEU A 17 -11.14 -2.87 2.26
CA LEU A 17 -10.28 -2.28 3.28
C LEU A 17 -10.26 -0.76 3.17
N ILE A 18 -10.14 -0.23 1.96
CA ILE A 18 -10.13 1.22 1.74
C ILE A 18 -11.44 1.86 2.16
N ARG A 19 -12.57 1.20 1.89
CA ARG A 19 -13.90 1.75 2.21
C ARG A 19 -14.29 1.61 3.68
N LYS A 20 -13.97 0.47 4.30
CA LYS A 20 -14.48 0.14 5.62
C LYS A 20 -13.70 0.77 6.77
N VAL A 21 -12.45 1.06 6.56
CA VAL A 21 -11.64 1.71 7.58
C VAL A 21 -11.87 3.22 7.51
N ASP A 22 -12.17 3.81 8.65
CA ASP A 22 -12.27 5.27 8.75
C ASP A 22 -10.86 5.85 8.89
N TRP A 23 -10.17 5.95 7.78
CA TRP A 23 -8.77 6.37 7.74
C TRP A 23 -8.56 7.76 8.34
N GLY A 24 -9.49 8.67 8.06
CA GLY A 24 -9.41 10.03 8.58
C GLY A 24 -9.43 10.08 10.08
N SER A 25 -10.22 9.21 10.73
CA SER A 25 -10.33 9.21 12.21
C SER A 25 -9.05 8.74 12.88
N VAL A 26 -8.21 7.97 12.19
CA VAL A 26 -6.92 7.52 12.72
C VAL A 26 -5.74 8.32 12.15
N GLY A 27 -6.02 9.42 11.48
CA GLY A 27 -5.00 10.35 11.00
C GLY A 27 -4.34 9.97 9.69
N PHE A 28 -4.98 9.12 8.88
CA PHE A 28 -4.44 8.68 7.59
C PHE A 28 -5.30 9.12 6.40
N GLN A 29 -4.66 9.23 5.27
CA GLN A 29 -5.32 9.46 3.99
C GLN A 29 -4.78 8.44 2.98
N VAL A 30 -5.68 7.69 2.36
CA VAL A 30 -5.30 6.75 1.29
C VAL A 30 -5.04 7.54 0.02
N ILE A 31 -3.81 7.50 -0.47
CA ILE A 31 -3.40 8.26 -1.66
C ILE A 31 -3.17 7.40 -2.89
N GLY A 32 -3.23 6.08 -2.74
CA GLY A 32 -3.07 5.18 -3.86
C GLY A 32 -3.38 3.75 -3.48
N GLU A 33 -3.62 2.94 -4.51
CA GLU A 33 -3.79 1.50 -4.34
C GLU A 33 -3.03 0.76 -5.42
N ALA A 34 -2.56 -0.43 -5.10
CA ALA A 34 -1.80 -1.27 -6.01
C ALA A 34 -2.27 -2.71 -5.96
N GLU A 35 -2.22 -3.41 -7.08
CA GLU A 35 -2.65 -4.80 -7.17
C GLU A 35 -1.49 -5.80 -7.17
N ASN A 36 -0.26 -5.31 -7.21
CA ASN A 36 0.94 -6.15 -7.15
C ASN A 36 2.12 -5.35 -6.60
N GLY A 37 3.21 -6.06 -6.32
CA GLY A 37 4.40 -5.45 -5.75
C GLY A 37 5.09 -4.44 -6.64
N ALA A 38 5.14 -4.70 -7.95
CA ALA A 38 5.76 -3.79 -8.90
C ALA A 38 5.02 -2.45 -8.95
N GLU A 39 3.70 -2.50 -8.99
CA GLU A 39 2.85 -1.31 -8.98
C GLU A 39 2.96 -0.56 -7.66
N ALA A 40 2.99 -1.29 -6.54
CA ALA A 40 3.16 -0.69 -5.22
C ALA A 40 4.49 0.03 -5.09
N LEU A 41 5.56 -0.55 -5.62
CA LEU A 41 6.89 0.06 -5.60
C LEU A 41 6.91 1.34 -6.43
N GLU A 42 6.33 1.29 -7.63
CA GLU A 42 6.24 2.46 -8.50
C GLU A 42 5.50 3.62 -7.81
N LEU A 43 4.36 3.33 -7.20
CA LEU A 43 3.58 4.34 -6.49
C LEU A 43 4.34 4.86 -5.26
N THR A 44 5.05 3.99 -4.57
CA THR A 44 5.85 4.40 -3.40
C THR A 44 6.94 5.37 -3.80
N GLU A 45 7.62 5.12 -4.91
CA GLU A 45 8.66 6.01 -5.40
C GLU A 45 8.10 7.35 -5.85
N LYS A 46 6.90 7.33 -6.43
CA LYS A 46 6.26 8.51 -6.99
C LYS A 46 5.60 9.39 -5.93
N LEU A 47 4.91 8.78 -4.98
CA LEU A 47 4.07 9.48 -4.01
C LEU A 47 4.68 9.61 -2.63
N GLU A 48 5.73 8.86 -2.33
CA GLU A 48 6.45 8.90 -1.05
C GLU A 48 5.51 8.83 0.16
N PRO A 49 4.72 7.74 0.29
CA PRO A 49 3.78 7.62 1.40
C PRO A 49 4.47 7.42 2.75
N ASP A 50 3.77 7.76 3.82
CA ASP A 50 4.25 7.49 5.17
C ASP A 50 4.13 6.01 5.53
N LEU A 51 3.15 5.32 4.96
CA LEU A 51 2.87 3.91 5.26
C LEU A 51 2.52 3.16 3.98
N LEU A 52 3.05 1.96 3.85
CA LEU A 52 2.64 1.00 2.83
C LEU A 52 2.01 -0.20 3.51
N LEU A 53 0.72 -0.40 3.30
CA LEU A 53 -0.01 -1.54 3.83
C LEU A 53 -0.13 -2.58 2.72
N THR A 54 0.47 -3.75 2.90
CA THR A 54 0.60 -4.73 1.82
C THR A 54 0.41 -6.16 2.30
N ASP A 55 -0.11 -7.00 1.41
CA ASP A 55 -0.14 -8.45 1.58
C ASP A 55 1.20 -9.02 1.14
N ILE A 56 1.83 -9.83 1.99
CA ILE A 56 3.13 -10.43 1.71
C ILE A 56 3.09 -11.49 0.60
N ARG A 57 1.90 -11.87 0.14
CA ARG A 57 1.72 -12.86 -0.92
C ARG A 57 1.52 -12.24 -2.30
N MET A 58 1.76 -10.96 -2.46
CA MET A 58 1.55 -10.31 -3.74
C MET A 58 2.42 -10.92 -4.83
N PRO A 59 1.90 -11.06 -6.08
CA PRO A 59 2.68 -11.56 -7.18
C PRO A 59 3.82 -10.59 -7.54
N PHE A 60 4.82 -11.09 -8.22
CA PHE A 60 5.99 -10.37 -8.74
C PHE A 60 7.03 -10.00 -7.69
N ILE A 61 6.61 -9.53 -6.51
CA ILE A 61 7.54 -9.19 -5.44
C ILE A 61 6.83 -9.47 -4.11
N SER A 62 7.51 -10.08 -3.15
CA SER A 62 6.92 -10.36 -1.86
C SER A 62 6.74 -9.08 -1.06
N GLY A 63 5.75 -9.07 -0.17
CA GLY A 63 5.55 -7.92 0.71
C GLY A 63 6.76 -7.63 1.58
N ILE A 64 7.51 -8.68 1.96
CA ILE A 64 8.74 -8.51 2.75
C ILE A 64 9.82 -7.80 1.93
N GLU A 65 10.01 -8.19 0.68
CA GLU A 65 10.97 -7.54 -0.21
C GLU A 65 10.58 -6.10 -0.49
N LEU A 66 9.30 -5.86 -0.73
CA LEU A 66 8.80 -4.52 -0.96
C LEU A 66 9.02 -3.61 0.25
N ALA A 67 8.71 -4.10 1.44
CA ALA A 67 8.92 -3.35 2.68
C ALA A 67 10.40 -3.02 2.90
N ARG A 68 11.28 -3.95 2.54
CA ARG A 68 12.73 -3.72 2.63
C ARG A 68 13.18 -2.61 1.70
N GLN A 69 12.67 -2.62 0.46
CA GLN A 69 13.00 -1.59 -0.52
C GLN A 69 12.49 -0.21 -0.10
N VAL A 70 11.29 -0.15 0.45
CA VAL A 70 10.72 1.10 0.95
C VAL A 70 11.56 1.69 2.08
N ARG A 71 12.13 0.86 2.94
CA ARG A 71 12.99 1.32 4.03
C ARG A 71 14.28 1.96 3.54
N GLU A 72 14.76 1.55 2.39
CA GLU A 72 16.01 2.07 1.83
C GLU A 72 15.82 3.42 1.13
N ILE A 73 14.58 3.76 0.84
CA ILE A 73 14.24 5.03 0.21
C ILE A 73 14.07 6.10 1.29
#